data_bea5e762d88ba89d66c8ab3fa155b8ff
#
_entry.id   bea5e762d88ba89d66c8ab3fa155b8ff
#
_cell.length_a   1.000
_cell.length_b   1.000
_cell.length_c   1.000
_cell.angle_alpha   90.00
_cell.angle_beta   90.00
_cell.angle_gamma   90.00
#
_symmetry.space_group_name_H-M   'P 1'
#
loop_
_entity.id
_entity.type
_entity.pdbx_description
1 polymer ?
#
loop_
_entity_poly.entity_id
_entity_poly.type
_entity_poly.pdbx_seq_one_letter_code
_entity_poly.pdbx_strand_id
1 'polypeptide(L)'
;GWTEDTFRMAWQCARPNAVVTIVALYNGPQTLPLPDMYGKNLTFQTGGVDGCDCAEILKLIEAGKIDTTPLITHTFPFKDMEAAYDLFENRRDGVIKVAIQGGSAT
;
A
#
# COMPACT_ATOMS: atom_id res chain seq x y z
N GLY A 1 -15.90 -0.96 6.34
CA GLY A 1 -15.86 -2.10 5.64
C GLY A 1 -15.02 -2.30 4.41
N TRP A 2 -13.98 -1.51 4.15
CA TRP A 2 -13.18 -1.66 2.90
C TRP A 2 -12.24 -2.87 2.92
N THR A 3 -11.87 -3.36 4.08
CA THR A 3 -10.86 -4.41 4.24
C THR A 3 -11.44 -5.82 4.31
N GLU A 4 -12.66 -5.98 4.77
CA GLU A 4 -13.27 -7.32 4.94
C GLU A 4 -13.53 -8.00 3.60
N ASP A 5 -13.90 -7.25 2.57
CA ASP A 5 -14.17 -7.79 1.24
C ASP A 5 -12.91 -8.12 0.46
N THR A 6 -11.79 -7.41 0.68
CA THR A 6 -10.55 -7.63 -0.10
C THR A 6 -9.95 -9.01 0.14
N PHE A 7 -9.95 -9.51 1.38
CA PHE A 7 -9.47 -10.85 1.67
C PHE A 7 -10.32 -11.92 0.97
N ARG A 8 -11.64 -11.79 1.07
CA ARG A 8 -12.56 -12.69 0.39
C ARG A 8 -12.37 -12.67 -1.13
N MET A 9 -12.31 -11.49 -1.72
CA MET A 9 -12.08 -11.34 -3.16
C MET A 9 -10.76 -11.97 -3.60
N ALA A 10 -9.69 -11.80 -2.83
CA ALA A 10 -8.38 -12.34 -3.16
C ALA A 10 -8.41 -13.86 -3.32
N TRP A 11 -8.98 -14.59 -2.36
CA TRP A 11 -9.05 -16.04 -2.46
C TRP A 11 -10.12 -16.54 -3.45
N GLN A 12 -11.22 -15.79 -3.64
CA GLN A 12 -12.23 -16.13 -4.65
C GLN A 12 -11.67 -16.03 -6.07
N CYS A 13 -10.91 -14.98 -6.37
CA CYS A 13 -10.29 -14.77 -7.68
C CYS A 13 -9.08 -15.67 -7.93
N ALA A 14 -8.49 -16.22 -6.88
CA ALA A 14 -7.33 -17.09 -7.00
C ALA A 14 -7.68 -18.39 -7.73
N ARG A 15 -6.86 -18.75 -8.72
CA ARG A 15 -6.96 -20.05 -9.40
C ARG A 15 -6.54 -21.19 -8.46
N PRO A 16 -6.90 -22.44 -8.74
CA PRO A 16 -6.39 -23.59 -7.99
C PRO A 16 -4.85 -23.60 -7.95
N ASN A 17 -4.31 -24.03 -6.81
CA ASN A 17 -2.87 -24.10 -6.51
C ASN A 17 -2.17 -22.73 -6.48
N ALA A 18 -2.91 -21.64 -6.32
CA ALA A 18 -2.34 -20.30 -6.21
C ALA A 18 -1.77 -20.01 -4.82
N VAL A 19 -0.85 -19.06 -4.78
CA VAL A 19 -0.37 -18.42 -3.56
C VAL A 19 -1.10 -17.09 -3.39
N VAL A 20 -1.75 -16.89 -2.26
CA VAL A 20 -2.40 -15.62 -1.89
C VAL A 20 -1.52 -14.93 -0.84
N THR A 21 -0.87 -13.85 -1.23
CA THR A 21 -0.02 -13.07 -0.34
C THR A 21 -0.82 -11.90 0.26
N ILE A 22 -0.82 -11.83 1.57
CA ILE A 22 -1.59 -10.84 2.34
C ILE A 22 -0.61 -9.85 2.96
N VAL A 23 -0.57 -8.65 2.40
CA VAL A 23 0.26 -7.53 2.89
C VAL A 23 -0.58 -6.43 3.56
N ALA A 24 -1.90 -6.60 3.54
CA ALA A 24 -2.83 -5.64 4.13
C ALA A 24 -2.91 -5.77 5.65
N LEU A 25 -3.15 -4.65 6.32
CA LEU A 25 -3.58 -4.60 7.71
C LEU A 25 -5.10 -4.62 7.77
N TYR A 26 -5.65 -5.53 8.56
CA TYR A 26 -7.09 -5.64 8.81
C TYR A 26 -7.41 -5.19 10.23
N ASN A 27 -8.52 -4.52 10.40
CA ASN A 27 -8.97 -4.02 11.71
C ASN A 27 -9.54 -5.11 12.63
N GLY A 28 -9.78 -6.30 12.10
CA GLY A 28 -10.32 -7.43 12.86
C GLY A 28 -9.99 -8.78 12.22
N PRO A 29 -10.35 -9.88 12.89
CA PRO A 29 -10.14 -11.22 12.38
C PRO A 29 -10.79 -11.43 11.02
N GLN A 30 -10.10 -12.16 10.13
CA GLN A 30 -10.63 -12.59 8.86
C GLN A 30 -10.94 -14.08 8.91
N THR A 31 -12.01 -14.49 8.25
CA THR A 31 -12.46 -15.87 8.25
C THR A 31 -11.96 -16.61 7.02
N LEU A 32 -11.44 -17.82 7.24
CA LEU A 32 -11.12 -18.80 6.19
C LEU A 32 -12.31 -19.76 6.05
N PRO A 33 -13.20 -19.60 5.08
CA PRO A 33 -14.32 -20.51 4.86
C PRO A 33 -13.82 -21.78 4.16
N LEU A 34 -13.23 -22.69 4.92
CA LEU A 34 -12.58 -23.89 4.41
C LEU A 34 -13.48 -24.76 3.50
N PRO A 35 -14.80 -24.90 3.75
CA PRO A 35 -15.66 -25.63 2.82
C PRO A 35 -15.68 -25.05 1.41
N ASP A 36 -15.64 -23.72 1.29
CA ASP A 36 -15.67 -23.02 0.00
C ASP A 36 -14.31 -23.05 -0.72
N MET A 37 -13.25 -23.30 0.03
CA MET A 37 -11.86 -23.34 -0.47
C MET A 37 -11.40 -24.76 -0.82
N TYR A 38 -12.14 -25.77 -0.48
CA TYR A 38 -11.71 -27.18 -0.49
C TYR A 38 -11.05 -27.62 -1.80
N GLY A 39 -11.56 -27.23 -2.94
CA GLY A 39 -11.03 -27.65 -4.25
C GLY A 39 -9.91 -26.76 -4.80
N LYS A 40 -9.49 -25.72 -4.07
CA LYS A 40 -8.54 -24.72 -4.60
C LYS A 40 -7.08 -24.97 -4.25
N ASN A 41 -6.78 -25.76 -3.22
CA ASN A 41 -5.40 -26.00 -2.75
C ASN A 41 -4.59 -24.71 -2.62
N LEU A 42 -5.12 -23.70 -1.93
CA LEU A 42 -4.49 -22.41 -1.80
C LEU A 42 -3.39 -22.41 -0.74
N THR A 43 -2.32 -21.67 -1.01
CA THR A 43 -1.31 -21.34 -0.02
C THR A 43 -1.48 -19.88 0.38
N PHE A 44 -1.50 -19.59 1.69
CA PHE A 44 -1.54 -18.22 2.20
C PHE A 44 -0.20 -17.84 2.79
N GLN A 45 0.30 -16.66 2.42
CA GLN A 45 1.48 -16.06 3.00
C GLN A 45 1.12 -14.69 3.57
N THR A 46 1.57 -14.43 4.78
CA THR A 46 1.38 -13.15 5.45
C THR A 46 2.73 -12.52 5.73
N GLY A 47 2.79 -11.22 5.78
CA GLY A 47 3.99 -10.50 6.15
C GLY A 47 3.84 -9.00 6.03
N GLY A 48 4.73 -8.28 6.68
CA GLY A 48 4.89 -6.84 6.53
C GLY A 48 6.10 -6.50 5.68
N VAL A 49 6.18 -5.26 5.24
CA VAL A 49 7.39 -4.73 4.60
C VAL A 49 8.43 -4.46 5.67
N ASP A 50 9.58 -5.12 5.59
CA ASP A 50 10.70 -4.94 6.51
C ASP A 50 11.77 -3.94 6.00
N GLY A 51 11.61 -3.48 4.76
CA GLY A 51 12.52 -2.51 4.16
C GLY A 51 13.88 -3.09 3.71
N CYS A 52 14.03 -4.42 3.65
CA CYS A 52 15.29 -5.07 3.26
C CYS A 52 15.78 -4.63 1.87
N ASP A 53 14.91 -4.30 0.95
CA ASP A 53 15.24 -3.94 -0.43
C ASP A 53 15.41 -2.42 -0.65
N CYS A 54 15.27 -1.59 0.39
CA CYS A 54 15.32 -0.13 0.26
C CYS A 54 16.62 0.37 -0.38
N ALA A 55 17.77 -0.19 0.01
CA ALA A 55 19.06 0.23 -0.51
C ALA A 55 19.21 -0.11 -2.01
N GLU A 56 18.69 -1.22 -2.47
CA GLU A 56 18.69 -1.61 -3.88
C GLU A 56 17.76 -0.72 -4.70
N ILE A 57 16.54 -0.48 -4.20
CA ILE A 57 15.54 0.38 -4.85
C ILE A 57 16.09 1.82 -5.00
N LEU A 58 16.74 2.36 -3.97
CA LEU A 58 17.35 3.68 -4.05
C LEU A 58 18.41 3.77 -5.15
N LYS A 59 19.27 2.75 -5.30
CA LYS A 59 20.23 2.70 -6.40
C LYS A 59 19.56 2.67 -7.77
N LEU A 60 18.43 1.99 -7.91
CA LEU A 60 17.67 2.01 -9.16
C LEU A 60 17.08 3.38 -9.47
N ILE A 61 16.62 4.09 -8.45
CA ILE A 61 16.13 5.48 -8.58
C ILE A 61 17.28 6.42 -8.95
N GLU A 62 18.41 6.34 -8.26
CA GLU A 62 19.60 7.14 -8.57
C GLU A 62 20.12 6.89 -10.00
N ALA A 63 20.05 5.65 -10.46
CA ALA A 63 20.43 5.28 -11.82
C ALA A 63 19.39 5.66 -12.90
N GLY A 64 18.27 6.29 -12.50
CA GLY A 64 17.19 6.67 -13.41
C GLY A 64 16.41 5.50 -14.02
N LYS A 65 16.54 4.30 -13.44
CA LYS A 65 15.80 3.11 -13.90
C LYS A 65 14.36 3.07 -13.39
N ILE A 66 14.09 3.74 -12.28
CA ILE A 66 12.77 3.91 -11.68
C ILE A 66 12.57 5.40 -11.43
N ASP A 67 11.49 5.96 -11.99
CA ASP A 67 11.07 7.33 -11.71
C ASP A 67 9.86 7.32 -10.79
N THR A 68 10.04 7.78 -9.55
CA THR A 68 8.98 7.89 -8.54
C THR A 68 8.41 9.29 -8.44
N THR A 69 8.95 10.27 -9.16
CA THR A 69 8.51 11.67 -9.10
C THR A 69 7.04 11.88 -9.46
N PRO A 70 6.44 11.14 -10.41
CA PRO A 70 5.01 11.29 -10.73
C PRO A 70 4.07 10.90 -9.58
N LEU A 71 4.57 10.17 -8.57
CA LEU A 71 3.76 9.82 -7.40
C LEU A 71 3.56 10.99 -6.46
N ILE A 72 4.48 11.98 -6.45
CA ILE A 72 4.37 13.18 -5.63
C ILE A 72 3.49 14.19 -6.36
N THR A 73 2.21 14.19 -6.04
CA THR A 73 1.23 15.04 -6.72
C THR A 73 1.12 16.42 -6.12
N HIS A 74 1.43 16.57 -4.83
CA HIS A 74 1.29 17.82 -4.08
C HIS A 74 2.49 18.04 -3.16
N THR A 75 2.85 19.30 -2.98
CA THR A 75 3.90 19.70 -2.05
C THR A 75 3.40 20.86 -1.20
N PHE A 76 3.53 20.75 0.11
CA PHE A 76 3.15 21.78 1.06
C PHE A 76 4.34 22.19 1.93
N PRO A 77 4.46 23.46 2.31
CA PRO A 77 5.38 23.84 3.36
C PRO A 77 4.89 23.30 4.71
N PHE A 78 5.81 23.10 5.66
CA PHE A 78 5.49 22.55 6.98
C PHE A 78 4.35 23.28 7.70
N LYS A 79 4.29 24.60 7.57
CA LYS A 79 3.25 25.45 8.18
C LYS A 79 1.82 25.11 7.72
N ASP A 80 1.70 24.50 6.52
CA ASP A 80 0.41 24.18 5.91
C ASP A 80 0.08 22.68 6.01
N MET A 81 0.71 21.98 6.98
CA MET A 81 0.55 20.54 7.17
C MET A 81 -0.91 20.11 7.38
N GLU A 82 -1.71 20.92 8.11
CA GLU A 82 -3.12 20.61 8.33
C GLU A 82 -3.90 20.57 7.00
N ALA A 83 -3.63 21.52 6.11
CA ALA A 83 -4.25 21.54 4.78
C ALA A 83 -3.82 20.33 3.93
N ALA A 84 -2.58 19.88 4.06
CA ALA A 84 -2.07 18.69 3.41
C ALA A 84 -2.79 17.42 3.90
N TYR A 85 -3.02 17.29 5.19
CA TYR A 85 -3.79 16.18 5.77
C TYR A 85 -5.24 16.21 5.30
N ASP A 86 -5.90 17.38 5.32
CA ASP A 86 -7.28 17.52 4.85
C ASP A 86 -7.43 17.14 3.38
N LEU A 87 -6.49 17.57 2.53
CA LEU A 87 -6.47 17.18 1.11
C LEU A 87 -6.35 15.66 0.95
N PHE A 88 -5.42 15.03 1.67
CA PHE A 88 -5.13 13.61 1.55
C PHE A 88 -6.27 12.74 2.09
N GLU A 89 -6.79 13.07 3.27
CA GLU A 89 -7.87 12.32 3.93
C GLU A 89 -9.15 12.32 3.08
N ASN A 90 -9.47 13.47 2.49
CA ASN A 90 -10.66 13.62 1.66
C ASN A 90 -10.44 13.26 0.18
N ARG A 91 -9.25 12.77 -0.18
CA ARG A 91 -8.91 12.30 -1.55
C ARG A 91 -9.27 13.30 -2.63
N ARG A 92 -8.99 14.59 -2.40
CA ARG A 92 -9.29 15.67 -3.35
C ARG A 92 -8.16 15.85 -4.35
N ASP A 93 -8.48 16.50 -5.46
CA ASP A 93 -7.53 16.98 -6.48
C ASP A 93 -6.57 15.88 -7.01
N GLY A 94 -7.05 14.64 -7.10
CA GLY A 94 -6.25 13.54 -7.62
C GLY A 94 -5.01 13.20 -6.78
N VAL A 95 -5.00 13.52 -5.48
CA VAL A 95 -3.85 13.29 -4.59
C VAL A 95 -3.43 11.82 -4.54
N ILE A 96 -2.13 11.57 -4.73
CA ILE A 96 -1.50 10.25 -4.58
C ILE A 96 -0.53 10.30 -3.41
N LYS A 97 0.46 11.19 -3.47
CA LYS A 97 1.45 11.43 -2.42
C LYS A 97 1.60 12.92 -2.18
N VAL A 98 1.70 13.28 -0.92
CA VAL A 98 1.97 14.65 -0.49
C VAL A 98 3.36 14.73 0.12
N ALA A 99 4.19 15.61 -0.42
CA ALA A 99 5.48 15.96 0.17
C ALA A 99 5.33 17.15 1.09
N ILE A 100 5.91 17.09 2.27
CA ILE A 100 5.99 18.21 3.20
C ILE A 100 7.43 18.73 3.19
N GLN A 101 7.61 19.99 2.82
CA GLN A 101 8.92 20.65 2.86
C GLN A 101 9.17 21.18 4.26
N GLY A 102 10.23 20.67 4.90
CA GLY A 102 10.76 21.28 6.13
C GLY A 102 11.25 22.70 5.83
N GLY A 103 10.99 23.65 6.73
CA GLY A 103 11.57 24.98 6.62
C GLY A 103 13.08 24.88 6.65
N SER A 104 13.77 25.67 5.80
CA SER A 104 15.21 25.85 5.92
C SER A 104 15.50 26.33 7.35
N ALA A 105 16.33 25.60 8.08
CA ALA A 105 16.91 26.13 9.30
C ALA A 105 17.72 27.35 8.89
N THR A 106 17.19 28.53 9.16
CA THR A 106 17.93 29.80 9.14
C THR A 106 18.77 29.93 10.39
#